data_29e485ec2764814815d5e5612b422e6d
#
_entry.id   29e485ec2764814815d5e5612b422e6d
#
_cell.length_a   1.000
_cell.length_b   1.000
_cell.length_c   1.000
_cell.angle_alpha   90.00
_cell.angle_beta   90.00
_cell.angle_gamma   90.00
#
_symmetry.space_group_name_H-M   'P 1'
#
loop_
_entity.id
_entity.type
_entity.pdbx_description
1 polymer ?
#
loop_
_entity_poly.entity_id
_entity_poly.type
_entity_poly.pdbx_seq_one_letter_code
_entity_poly.pdbx_strand_id
1 'polypeptide(L)'
;MKVIVDTNVLVRAAVRDDAAQARVAAKVMTDADEIALALPCLCEFVWVLRKVYGLQTQDIAAAIRALLAAENVRVNRPAAEAGLWMLEAGGDFADGVIAYEGQWLGGESFVSFDKQAVALLKAAGQHARLL
;
A
#
# COMPACT_ATOMS: atom_id res chain seq x y z
N MET A 1 4.18 5.43 23.03
CA MET A 1 4.73 4.10 22.67
C MET A 1 4.83 3.98 21.17
N LYS A 2 5.88 3.38 20.69
CA LYS A 2 6.03 3.02 19.27
C LYS A 2 5.30 1.71 19.03
N VAL A 3 4.43 1.67 18.04
CA VAL A 3 3.56 0.51 17.80
C VAL A 3 3.78 -0.06 16.40
N ILE A 4 3.51 -1.35 16.26
CA ILE A 4 3.37 -2.01 14.97
C ILE A 4 1.87 -2.28 14.82
N VAL A 5 1.29 -1.84 13.71
CA VAL A 5 -0.15 -2.06 13.47
C VAL A 5 -0.36 -3.20 12.49
N ASP A 6 -1.38 -3.99 12.77
CA ASP A 6 -1.85 -5.01 11.85
C ASP A 6 -2.81 -4.38 10.84
N THR A 7 -3.03 -5.08 9.75
CA THR A 7 -3.90 -4.63 8.65
C THR A 7 -5.29 -4.25 9.13
N ASN A 8 -5.88 -5.03 10.04
CA ASN A 8 -7.24 -4.75 10.52
C ASN A 8 -7.36 -3.42 11.27
N VAL A 9 -6.29 -2.95 11.91
CA VAL A 9 -6.28 -1.63 12.55
C VAL A 9 -6.43 -0.53 11.48
N LEU A 10 -5.70 -0.64 10.38
CA LEU A 10 -5.82 0.30 9.26
C LEU A 10 -7.20 0.27 8.63
N VAL A 11 -7.74 -0.93 8.42
CA VAL A 11 -9.07 -1.11 7.82
C VAL A 11 -10.14 -0.49 8.71
N ARG A 12 -10.13 -0.75 10.02
CA ARG A 12 -11.11 -0.19 10.93
C ARG A 12 -11.05 1.33 11.02
N ALA A 13 -9.86 1.89 10.99
CA ALA A 13 -9.68 3.34 10.97
C ALA A 13 -10.18 3.98 9.68
N ALA A 14 -10.00 3.31 8.54
CA ALA A 14 -10.36 3.86 7.23
C ALA A 14 -11.84 3.67 6.87
N VAL A 15 -12.39 2.47 7.10
CA VAL A 15 -13.75 2.13 6.64
C VAL A 15 -14.83 2.51 7.65
N ARG A 16 -14.55 2.31 8.94
CA ARG A 16 -15.44 2.72 10.03
C ARG A 16 -16.80 2.02 10.03
N ASP A 17 -16.87 0.80 9.54
CA ASP A 17 -18.08 -0.02 9.52
C ASP A 17 -18.42 -0.62 10.88
N ASP A 18 -17.45 -0.69 11.80
CA ASP A 18 -17.63 -1.06 13.21
C ASP A 18 -17.28 0.17 14.06
N ALA A 19 -18.28 0.86 14.56
CA ALA A 19 -18.07 2.13 15.26
C ALA A 19 -17.16 2.01 16.49
N ALA A 20 -17.27 0.93 17.27
CA ALA A 20 -16.45 0.72 18.45
C ALA A 20 -14.98 0.47 18.07
N GLN A 21 -14.76 -0.43 17.13
CA GLN A 21 -13.39 -0.72 16.66
C GLN A 21 -12.77 0.45 15.92
N ALA A 22 -13.57 1.21 15.15
CA ALA A 22 -13.08 2.41 14.46
C ALA A 22 -12.56 3.45 15.45
N ARG A 23 -13.25 3.67 16.57
CA ARG A 23 -12.79 4.60 17.60
C ARG A 23 -11.47 4.14 18.23
N VAL A 24 -11.38 2.85 18.56
CA VAL A 24 -10.15 2.28 19.14
C VAL A 24 -8.99 2.39 18.16
N ALA A 25 -9.22 2.04 16.90
CA ALA A 25 -8.19 2.13 15.85
C ALA A 25 -7.74 3.58 15.65
N ALA A 26 -8.70 4.52 15.54
CA ALA A 26 -8.37 5.94 15.36
C ALA A 26 -7.55 6.47 16.53
N LYS A 27 -7.87 6.06 17.76
CA LYS A 27 -7.14 6.47 18.95
C LYS A 27 -5.70 5.96 18.92
N VAL A 28 -5.50 4.69 18.57
CA VAL A 28 -4.13 4.14 18.42
C VAL A 28 -3.34 4.90 17.38
N MET A 29 -3.94 5.16 16.22
CA MET A 29 -3.28 5.89 15.13
C MET A 29 -2.92 7.33 15.52
N THR A 30 -3.73 7.97 16.36
CA THR A 30 -3.49 9.35 16.80
C THR A 30 -2.48 9.42 17.93
N ASP A 31 -2.58 8.53 18.91
CA ASP A 31 -1.84 8.65 20.18
C ASP A 31 -0.45 7.98 20.13
N ALA A 32 -0.17 7.10 19.21
CA ALA A 32 1.13 6.45 19.12
C ALA A 32 2.23 7.46 18.81
N ASP A 33 3.37 7.34 19.47
CA ASP A 33 4.54 8.17 19.18
C ASP A 33 5.05 7.92 17.78
N GLU A 34 5.14 6.65 17.39
CA GLU A 34 5.44 6.21 16.03
C GLU A 34 4.64 4.98 15.69
N ILE A 35 4.23 4.89 14.45
CA ILE A 35 3.54 3.74 13.89
C ILE A 35 4.46 3.12 12.85
N ALA A 36 4.98 1.93 13.15
CA ALA A 36 5.77 1.15 12.20
C ALA A 36 4.81 0.45 11.25
N LEU A 37 4.84 0.86 10.00
CA LEU A 37 3.92 0.38 8.97
C LEU A 37 4.68 -0.47 7.97
N ALA A 38 4.53 -1.79 8.07
CA ALA A 38 5.20 -2.73 7.20
C ALA A 38 4.58 -2.75 5.81
N LEU A 39 5.38 -2.93 4.78
CA LEU A 39 4.88 -3.00 3.40
C LEU A 39 3.87 -4.12 3.17
N PRO A 40 4.06 -5.34 3.72
CA PRO A 40 3.02 -6.36 3.61
C PRO A 40 1.67 -5.92 4.15
N CYS A 41 1.68 -5.14 5.24
CA CYS A 41 0.46 -4.57 5.82
C CYS A 41 -0.22 -3.60 4.86
N LEU A 42 0.55 -2.72 4.20
CA LEU A 42 0.00 -1.80 3.20
C LEU A 42 -0.57 -2.54 1.98
N CYS A 43 0.12 -3.54 1.49
CA CYS A 43 -0.35 -4.34 0.35
C CYS A 43 -1.67 -5.04 0.69
N GLU A 44 -1.76 -5.64 1.86
CA GLU A 44 -2.97 -6.30 2.33
C GLU A 44 -4.11 -5.30 2.54
N PHE A 45 -3.81 -4.14 3.09
CA PHE A 45 -4.77 -3.05 3.28
C PHE A 45 -5.42 -2.65 1.94
N VAL A 46 -4.62 -2.42 0.91
CA VAL A 46 -5.13 -2.07 -0.42
C VAL A 46 -6.00 -3.21 -0.97
N TRP A 47 -5.56 -4.45 -0.82
CA TRP A 47 -6.31 -5.62 -1.28
C TRP A 47 -7.68 -5.70 -0.60
N VAL A 48 -7.72 -5.52 0.74
CA VAL A 48 -8.97 -5.56 1.51
C VAL A 48 -9.92 -4.43 1.08
N LEU A 49 -9.40 -3.21 0.96
CA LEU A 49 -10.24 -2.07 0.54
C LEU A 49 -10.86 -2.31 -0.85
N ARG A 50 -10.11 -2.90 -1.77
CA ARG A 50 -10.60 -3.17 -3.12
C ARG A 50 -11.52 -4.39 -3.17
N LYS A 51 -11.07 -5.53 -2.66
CA LYS A 51 -11.75 -6.83 -2.86
C LYS A 51 -12.89 -7.07 -1.88
N VAL A 52 -12.75 -6.60 -0.64
CA VAL A 52 -13.78 -6.80 0.38
C VAL A 52 -14.79 -5.66 0.38
N TYR A 53 -14.30 -4.42 0.34
CA TYR A 53 -15.16 -3.24 0.44
C TYR A 53 -15.50 -2.59 -0.91
N GLY A 54 -14.86 -2.99 -1.99
CA GLY A 54 -15.17 -2.49 -3.33
C GLY A 54 -14.89 -1.01 -3.53
N LEU A 55 -13.92 -0.44 -2.80
CA LEU A 55 -13.60 0.97 -2.95
C LEU A 55 -12.96 1.26 -4.31
N GLN A 56 -13.20 2.47 -4.80
CA GLN A 56 -12.60 2.94 -6.05
C GLN A 56 -11.12 3.24 -5.86
N THR A 57 -10.37 3.16 -6.95
CA THR A 57 -8.93 3.45 -6.95
C THR A 57 -8.60 4.79 -6.29
N GLN A 58 -9.35 5.84 -6.62
CA GLN A 58 -9.10 7.17 -6.06
C GLN A 58 -9.28 7.23 -4.54
N ASP A 59 -10.24 6.48 -4.00
CA ASP A 59 -10.48 6.44 -2.55
C ASP A 59 -9.38 5.65 -1.84
N ILE A 60 -8.94 4.56 -2.43
CA ILE A 60 -7.82 3.77 -1.90
C ILE A 60 -6.53 4.61 -1.92
N ALA A 61 -6.27 5.29 -3.03
CA ALA A 61 -5.10 6.17 -3.16
C ALA A 61 -5.12 7.28 -2.10
N ALA A 62 -6.29 7.88 -1.86
CA ALA A 62 -6.45 8.90 -0.82
C ALA A 62 -6.13 8.35 0.57
N ALA A 63 -6.57 7.12 0.87
CA ALA A 63 -6.27 6.45 2.15
C ALA A 63 -4.76 6.23 2.33
N ILE A 64 -4.07 5.77 1.28
CA ILE A 64 -2.61 5.59 1.30
C ILE A 64 -1.93 6.95 1.51
N ARG A 65 -2.32 7.99 0.79
CA ARG A 65 -1.74 9.33 0.94
C ARG A 65 -1.91 9.87 2.36
N ALA A 66 -3.06 9.63 2.97
CA ALA A 66 -3.29 10.04 4.36
C ALA A 66 -2.32 9.37 5.32
N LEU A 67 -2.05 8.08 5.13
CA LEU A 67 -1.05 7.36 5.93
C LEU A 67 0.35 7.93 5.72
N LEU A 68 0.73 8.20 4.47
CA LEU A 68 2.04 8.76 4.16
C LEU A 68 2.22 10.20 4.66
N ALA A 69 1.14 10.95 4.79
CA ALA A 69 1.16 12.32 5.30
C ALA A 69 1.20 12.40 6.83
N ALA A 70 0.85 11.33 7.53
CA ALA A 70 0.84 11.33 8.99
C ALA A 70 2.27 11.41 9.55
N GLU A 71 2.52 12.36 10.44
CA GLU A 71 3.87 12.64 10.96
C GLU A 71 4.44 11.49 11.78
N ASN A 72 3.58 10.71 12.43
CA ASN A 72 3.99 9.60 13.29
C ASN A 72 4.11 8.26 12.55
N VAL A 73 3.83 8.20 11.26
CA VAL A 73 3.97 6.96 10.47
C VAL A 73 5.40 6.81 9.96
N ARG A 74 5.95 5.61 10.16
CA ARG A 74 7.26 5.20 9.65
C ARG A 74 7.06 4.05 8.69
N VAL A 75 7.44 4.25 7.44
CA VAL A 75 7.26 3.29 6.35
C VAL A 75 8.39 3.44 5.34
N ASN A 76 8.64 2.42 4.56
CA ASN A 76 9.52 2.55 3.39
C ASN A 76 8.77 3.37 2.33
N ARG A 77 8.95 4.70 2.38
CA ARG A 77 8.23 5.63 1.52
C ARG A 77 8.46 5.40 0.03
N PRO A 78 9.70 5.24 -0.44
CA PRO A 78 9.91 5.00 -1.87
C PRO A 78 9.17 3.77 -2.39
N ALA A 79 9.14 2.70 -1.61
CA ALA A 79 8.40 1.49 -1.98
C ALA A 79 6.89 1.73 -1.98
N ALA A 80 6.39 2.42 -0.95
CA ALA A 80 4.96 2.76 -0.86
C ALA A 80 4.53 3.68 -2.02
N GLU A 81 5.37 4.64 -2.38
CA GLU A 81 5.10 5.54 -3.52
C GLU A 81 5.13 4.79 -4.85
N ALA A 82 6.02 3.80 -5.01
CA ALA A 82 6.03 2.94 -6.19
C ALA A 82 4.71 2.14 -6.31
N GLY A 83 4.23 1.62 -5.18
CA GLY A 83 2.92 0.96 -5.12
C GLY A 83 1.78 1.91 -5.48
N LEU A 84 1.81 3.12 -4.94
CA LEU A 84 0.79 4.14 -5.22
C LEU A 84 0.78 4.53 -6.70
N TRP A 85 1.94 4.71 -7.29
CA TRP A 85 2.05 5.00 -8.72
C TRP A 85 1.40 3.88 -9.55
N MET A 86 1.69 2.63 -9.25
CA MET A 86 1.13 1.49 -9.97
C MET A 86 -0.40 1.45 -9.82
N LEU A 87 -0.90 1.67 -8.61
CA LEU A 87 -2.34 1.72 -8.33
C LEU A 87 -3.03 2.80 -9.16
N GLU A 88 -2.48 3.99 -9.19
CA GLU A 88 -3.06 5.12 -9.92
C GLU A 88 -2.96 4.95 -11.44
N ALA A 89 -1.98 4.19 -11.92
CA ALA A 89 -1.85 3.84 -13.33
C ALA A 89 -2.84 2.74 -13.76
N GLY A 90 -3.62 2.19 -12.83
CA GLY A 90 -4.61 1.16 -13.10
C GLY A 90 -4.16 -0.26 -12.78
N GLY A 91 -2.97 -0.42 -12.20
CA GLY A 91 -2.43 -1.73 -11.80
C GLY A 91 -2.65 -2.06 -10.33
N ASP A 92 -1.88 -3.02 -9.86
CA ASP A 92 -1.96 -3.49 -8.48
C ASP A 92 -0.85 -2.82 -7.65
N PHE A 93 -1.24 -2.26 -6.52
CA PHE A 93 -0.32 -1.64 -5.56
C PHE A 93 0.84 -2.59 -5.20
N ALA A 94 0.54 -3.85 -4.91
CA ALA A 94 1.55 -4.84 -4.52
C ALA A 94 2.61 -5.04 -5.61
N ASP A 95 2.22 -5.03 -6.88
CA ASP A 95 3.17 -5.20 -7.99
C ASP A 95 4.17 -4.03 -8.04
N GLY A 96 3.73 -2.82 -7.77
CA GLY A 96 4.61 -1.66 -7.67
C GLY A 96 5.62 -1.80 -6.54
N VAL A 97 5.17 -2.24 -5.38
CA VAL A 97 6.05 -2.49 -4.22
C VAL A 97 7.05 -3.60 -4.52
N ILE A 98 6.58 -4.70 -5.10
CA ILE A 98 7.44 -5.86 -5.43
C ILE A 98 8.53 -5.45 -6.42
N ALA A 99 8.16 -4.72 -7.48
CA ALA A 99 9.13 -4.26 -8.48
C ALA A 99 10.19 -3.36 -7.86
N TYR A 100 9.78 -2.45 -6.98
CA TYR A 100 10.70 -1.54 -6.31
C TYR A 100 11.65 -2.29 -5.37
N GLU A 101 11.11 -3.12 -4.48
CA GLU A 101 11.94 -3.88 -3.54
C GLU A 101 12.84 -4.88 -4.25
N GLY A 102 12.35 -5.48 -5.34
CA GLY A 102 13.13 -6.41 -6.14
C GLY A 102 14.39 -5.75 -6.71
N GLN A 103 14.29 -4.51 -7.16
CA GLN A 103 15.45 -3.75 -7.63
C GLN A 103 16.47 -3.51 -6.52
N TRP A 104 16.00 -3.17 -5.32
CA TRP A 104 16.87 -3.01 -4.15
C TRP A 104 17.61 -4.30 -3.80
N LEU A 105 17.01 -5.45 -4.07
CA LEU A 105 17.62 -6.76 -3.86
C LEU A 105 18.56 -7.17 -5.01
N GLY A 106 18.72 -6.33 -6.02
CA GLY A 106 19.61 -6.57 -7.14
C GLY A 106 18.94 -7.13 -8.39
N GLY A 107 17.62 -7.25 -8.39
CA GLY A 107 16.86 -7.68 -9.57
C GLY A 107 16.90 -6.63 -10.67
N GLU A 108 17.02 -7.06 -11.91
CA GLU A 108 17.14 -6.15 -13.07
C GLU A 108 15.85 -6.10 -13.89
N SER A 109 15.04 -7.14 -13.87
CA SER A 109 13.82 -7.22 -14.68
C SER A 109 12.69 -7.83 -13.89
N PHE A 110 11.53 -7.19 -13.93
CA PHE A 110 10.30 -7.73 -13.37
C PHE A 110 9.73 -8.75 -14.36
N VAL A 111 9.58 -9.98 -13.92
CA VAL A 111 9.04 -11.05 -14.76
C VAL A 111 7.70 -11.51 -14.20
N SER A 112 6.68 -11.65 -15.07
CA SER A 112 5.34 -11.96 -14.61
C SER A 112 4.50 -12.56 -15.75
N PHE A 113 3.45 -13.27 -15.40
CA PHE A 113 2.39 -13.65 -16.33
C PHE A 113 1.31 -12.57 -16.45
N ASP A 114 1.37 -11.51 -15.63
CA ASP A 114 0.39 -10.43 -15.63
C ASP A 114 0.74 -9.40 -16.72
N LYS A 115 -0.07 -9.40 -17.78
CA LYS A 115 0.12 -8.52 -18.94
C LYS A 115 0.07 -7.04 -18.57
N GLN A 116 -0.85 -6.67 -17.70
CA GLN A 116 -1.04 -5.27 -17.30
C GLN A 116 0.15 -4.77 -16.48
N ALA A 117 0.59 -5.54 -15.49
CA ALA A 117 1.73 -5.16 -14.66
C ALA A 117 2.98 -4.95 -15.52
N VAL A 118 3.26 -5.89 -16.43
CA VAL A 118 4.42 -5.79 -17.33
C VAL A 118 4.31 -4.57 -18.24
N ALA A 119 3.13 -4.33 -18.83
CA ALA A 119 2.93 -3.19 -19.72
C ALA A 119 3.11 -1.86 -18.99
N LEU A 120 2.58 -1.72 -17.78
CA LEU A 120 2.70 -0.50 -16.98
C LEU A 120 4.15 -0.22 -16.60
N LEU A 121 4.90 -1.24 -16.17
CA LEU A 121 6.31 -1.07 -15.81
C LEU A 121 7.16 -0.69 -17.02
N LYS A 122 6.93 -1.32 -18.18
CA LYS A 122 7.61 -0.94 -19.42
C LYS A 122 7.31 0.50 -19.81
N ALA A 123 6.05 0.92 -19.71
CA ALA A 123 5.66 2.30 -20.02
C ALA A 123 6.33 3.31 -19.09
N ALA A 124 6.66 2.91 -17.86
CA ALA A 124 7.41 3.71 -16.90
C ALA A 124 8.93 3.67 -17.13
N GLY A 125 9.39 3.00 -18.16
CA GLY A 125 10.83 2.90 -18.48
C GLY A 125 11.57 1.83 -17.69
N GLN A 126 10.86 0.94 -17.03
CA GLN A 126 11.48 -0.15 -16.27
C GLN A 126 11.59 -1.41 -17.11
N HIS A 127 12.59 -2.24 -16.79
CA HIS A 127 12.70 -3.54 -17.43
C HIS A 127 11.66 -4.50 -16.90
N ALA A 128 10.86 -5.05 -17.79
CA ALA A 128 9.85 -6.04 -17.45
C ALA A 128 9.65 -7.02 -18.60
N ARG A 129 9.31 -8.26 -18.27
CA ARG A 129 9.14 -9.31 -19.27
C ARG A 129 7.91 -10.15 -18.96
N LEU A 130 7.04 -10.27 -19.96
CA LEU A 130 5.88 -11.16 -19.88
C LEU A 130 6.32 -12.60 -20.18
N LEU A 131 5.93 -13.51 -19.30
CA LEU A 131 6.21 -14.93 -19.47
C LEU A 131 5.08 -15.64 -20.23
#